data_92fd39b477038a3bd93f3ef7024936d3
#
_entry.id   92fd39b477038a3bd93f3ef7024936d3
#
_cell.length_a   1.000
_cell.length_b   1.000
_cell.length_c   1.000
_cell.angle_alpha   90.00
_cell.angle_beta   90.00
_cell.angle_gamma   90.00
#
_symmetry.space_group_name_H-M   'P 1'
#
loop_
_entity.id
_entity.type
_entity.pdbx_description
1 polymer ?
#
loop_
_entity_poly.entity_id
_entity_poly.type
_entity_poly.pdbx_seq_one_letter_code
_entity_poly.pdbx_strand_id
1 'polypeptide(L)'
;MAGTLIAGTIRIMSPLVPPTPYFRSDLRAVDQMRPVRLTCGFVATAEGSVLIEIGHTRVLCNATVEPTVPGWMRNSGRGWVTAEYGMLPRATLTRTARESERGKVGGRTHEIQRLIGRSLRAAVDLKALGERSIILDCDVLQADGGTRTAAITGAAVALSMALNKLVAAGTLPVSPMRQMVAATSVGIVEDRVLLDLAYEEDSRAEVDMNIVMTADGGLVEIQATAERQTFSTARLQEMLHVAELGMGELFRVQQNALAIRP
;
A
#
# COMPACT_ATOMS: atom_id res chain seq x y z
N MET A 1 -62.64 39.08 -18.86
CA MET A 1 -61.18 38.85 -19.00
C MET A 1 -60.57 38.85 -17.60
N ALA A 2 -60.31 37.70 -17.05
CA ALA A 2 -59.75 37.54 -15.72
C ALA A 2 -58.28 37.11 -15.88
N GLY A 3 -57.36 37.98 -15.44
CA GLY A 3 -55.92 37.70 -15.48
C GLY A 3 -55.50 36.91 -14.23
N THR A 4 -54.96 35.70 -14.49
CA THR A 4 -54.40 34.83 -13.44
C THR A 4 -52.97 35.30 -13.08
N LEU A 5 -52.77 35.79 -11.88
CA LEU A 5 -51.46 36.10 -11.29
C LEU A 5 -50.81 34.77 -10.89
N ILE A 6 -49.69 34.45 -11.52
CA ILE A 6 -48.82 33.34 -11.12
C ILE A 6 -47.88 33.85 -9.97
N ALA A 7 -48.13 33.34 -8.75
CA ALA A 7 -47.25 33.58 -7.62
C ALA A 7 -45.92 32.78 -7.75
N GLY A 8 -44.82 33.49 -8.04
CA GLY A 8 -43.50 32.90 -8.05
C GLY A 8 -43.02 32.62 -6.62
N THR A 9 -42.84 31.37 -6.26
CA THR A 9 -42.24 30.95 -4.97
C THR A 9 -40.77 31.29 -4.96
N ILE A 10 -40.36 32.30 -4.21
CA ILE A 10 -38.96 32.61 -3.94
C ILE A 10 -38.42 31.51 -2.99
N ARG A 11 -37.59 30.64 -3.52
CA ARG A 11 -36.86 29.65 -2.72
C ARG A 11 -35.72 30.40 -2.00
N ILE A 12 -35.89 30.71 -0.72
CA ILE A 12 -34.84 31.25 0.13
C ILE A 12 -33.78 30.16 0.29
N MET A 13 -32.62 30.34 -0.35
CA MET A 13 -31.46 29.50 -0.10
C MET A 13 -31.04 29.69 1.36
N SER A 14 -31.08 28.60 2.13
CA SER A 14 -30.52 28.60 3.49
C SER A 14 -29.05 29.07 3.44
N PRO A 15 -28.60 29.89 4.41
CA PRO A 15 -27.22 30.33 4.45
C PRO A 15 -26.32 29.06 4.50
N LEU A 16 -25.35 28.99 3.60
CA LEU A 16 -24.27 27.98 3.63
C LEU A 16 -23.56 28.14 4.99
N VAL A 17 -23.88 27.27 5.92
CA VAL A 17 -23.08 27.12 7.14
C VAL A 17 -21.68 26.69 6.66
N PRO A 18 -20.60 27.45 6.95
CA PRO A 18 -19.28 27.05 6.57
C PRO A 18 -19.01 25.65 7.18
N PRO A 19 -18.42 24.73 6.43
CA PRO A 19 -18.15 23.39 6.93
C PRO A 19 -17.33 23.52 8.22
N THR A 20 -17.78 22.87 9.28
CA THR A 20 -17.05 22.80 10.56
C THR A 20 -15.63 22.32 10.26
N PRO A 21 -14.58 22.99 10.78
CA PRO A 21 -13.22 22.52 10.56
C PRO A 21 -13.10 21.09 11.08
N TYR A 22 -12.74 20.16 10.18
CA TYR A 22 -12.49 18.77 10.54
C TYR A 22 -11.03 18.66 10.99
N PHE A 23 -10.82 18.13 12.17
CA PHE A 23 -9.49 17.85 12.68
C PHE A 23 -9.34 16.33 12.82
N ARG A 24 -8.36 15.78 12.15
CA ARG A 24 -7.93 14.40 12.39
C ARG A 24 -7.34 14.31 13.79
N SER A 25 -7.42 13.14 14.43
CA SER A 25 -6.96 12.96 15.83
C SER A 25 -5.47 13.28 16.00
N ASP A 26 -4.69 13.15 14.93
CA ASP A 26 -3.26 13.48 14.88
C ASP A 26 -2.94 14.85 14.24
N LEU A 27 -3.96 15.68 14.03
CA LEU A 27 -3.90 17.05 13.49
C LEU A 27 -3.40 17.15 12.04
N ARG A 28 -3.32 16.06 11.28
CA ARG A 28 -2.99 16.07 9.85
C ARG A 28 -4.09 16.72 9.03
N ALA A 29 -3.72 17.35 7.90
CA ALA A 29 -4.66 17.70 6.85
C ALA A 29 -5.29 16.45 6.22
N VAL A 30 -6.44 16.60 5.56
CA VAL A 30 -7.18 15.49 4.94
C VAL A 30 -6.37 14.75 3.85
N ASP A 31 -5.50 15.47 3.17
CA ASP A 31 -4.63 15.03 2.08
C ASP A 31 -3.17 14.79 2.51
N GLN A 32 -2.91 14.77 3.81
CA GLN A 32 -1.57 14.59 4.37
C GLN A 32 -1.35 13.16 4.85
N MET A 33 -0.22 12.56 4.44
CA MET A 33 0.25 11.27 4.95
C MET A 33 0.82 11.39 6.37
N ARG A 34 0.79 10.28 7.12
CA ARG A 34 1.64 10.13 8.32
C ARG A 34 3.12 10.19 7.92
N PRO A 35 4.02 10.58 8.83
CA PRO A 35 5.45 10.53 8.55
C PRO A 35 5.89 9.14 8.07
N VAL A 36 6.62 9.10 6.95
CA VAL A 36 7.11 7.86 6.34
C VAL A 36 8.62 7.77 6.49
N ARG A 37 9.11 6.63 6.98
CA ARG A 37 10.53 6.35 7.11
C ARG A 37 10.85 4.94 6.60
N LEU A 38 11.94 4.82 5.85
CA LEU A 38 12.51 3.56 5.36
C LEU A 38 13.92 3.41 5.91
N THR A 39 14.17 2.33 6.66
CA THR A 39 15.51 1.95 7.16
C THR A 39 15.98 0.73 6.37
N CYS A 40 16.89 0.96 5.42
CA CYS A 40 17.47 -0.10 4.59
C CYS A 40 18.54 -0.87 5.35
N GLY A 41 18.75 -2.16 4.97
CA GLY A 41 19.78 -3.01 5.58
C GLY A 41 19.47 -3.41 7.02
N PHE A 42 18.20 -3.44 7.41
CA PHE A 42 17.79 -3.71 8.79
C PHE A 42 18.17 -5.12 9.24
N VAL A 43 18.02 -6.13 8.39
CA VAL A 43 18.50 -7.51 8.60
C VAL A 43 19.70 -7.76 7.70
N ALA A 44 20.86 -7.98 8.28
CA ALA A 44 22.12 -8.07 7.54
C ALA A 44 22.25 -9.33 6.67
N THR A 45 21.53 -10.39 6.99
CA THR A 45 21.58 -11.68 6.29
C THR A 45 20.70 -11.75 5.05
N ALA A 46 19.72 -10.85 4.91
CA ALA A 46 18.82 -10.83 3.76
C ALA A 46 19.47 -10.17 2.52
N GLU A 47 19.08 -10.59 1.31
CA GLU A 47 19.54 -9.96 0.08
C GLU A 47 19.04 -8.52 -0.05
N GLY A 48 17.83 -8.25 0.43
CA GLY A 48 17.29 -6.91 0.62
C GLY A 48 16.50 -6.86 1.92
N SER A 49 16.65 -5.82 2.70
CA SER A 49 15.93 -5.68 3.97
C SER A 49 15.57 -4.23 4.25
N VAL A 50 14.32 -4.00 4.62
CA VAL A 50 13.79 -2.68 4.91
C VAL A 50 12.82 -2.75 6.08
N LEU A 51 13.03 -1.92 7.09
CA LEU A 51 11.98 -1.57 8.03
C LEU A 51 11.26 -0.32 7.50
N ILE A 52 9.98 -0.45 7.16
CA ILE A 52 9.11 0.68 6.83
C ILE A 52 8.29 1.09 8.05
N GLU A 53 8.23 2.39 8.29
CA GLU A 53 7.42 3.01 9.32
C GLU A 53 6.52 4.07 8.66
N ILE A 54 5.20 3.98 8.88
CA ILE A 54 4.20 4.98 8.48
C ILE A 54 3.41 5.34 9.73
N GLY A 55 3.74 6.49 10.33
CA GLY A 55 3.26 6.82 11.66
C GLY A 55 3.65 5.73 12.67
N HIS A 56 2.65 5.10 13.29
CA HIS A 56 2.88 3.98 14.22
C HIS A 56 2.84 2.60 13.56
N THR A 57 2.48 2.49 12.30
CA THR A 57 2.58 1.22 11.57
C THR A 57 4.03 0.90 11.23
N ARG A 58 4.49 -0.30 11.57
CA ARG A 58 5.85 -0.80 11.32
C ARG A 58 5.80 -2.16 10.68
N VAL A 59 6.44 -2.29 9.52
CA VAL A 59 6.55 -3.56 8.80
C VAL A 59 8.00 -3.83 8.43
N LEU A 60 8.50 -5.01 8.78
CA LEU A 60 9.79 -5.50 8.33
C LEU A 60 9.59 -6.27 7.03
N CYS A 61 10.29 -5.86 5.97
CA CYS A 61 10.24 -6.49 4.65
C CYS A 61 11.62 -7.02 4.30
N ASN A 62 11.75 -8.34 4.15
CA ASN A 62 13.00 -9.01 3.78
C ASN A 62 12.83 -9.69 2.43
N ALA A 63 13.82 -9.58 1.55
CA ALA A 63 13.86 -10.24 0.27
C ALA A 63 14.91 -11.36 0.31
N THR A 64 14.50 -12.57 -0.05
CA THR A 64 15.36 -13.76 -0.21
C THR A 64 15.40 -14.15 -1.67
N VAL A 65 16.58 -14.44 -2.21
CA VAL A 65 16.80 -14.89 -3.57
C VAL A 65 17.00 -16.40 -3.60
N GLU A 66 16.09 -17.11 -4.24
CA GLU A 66 16.18 -18.55 -4.46
C GLU A 66 16.64 -18.85 -5.91
N PRO A 67 17.63 -19.76 -6.11
CA PRO A 67 18.17 -20.08 -7.44
C PRO A 67 17.22 -20.90 -8.31
N THR A 68 16.00 -21.15 -7.85
CA THR A 68 15.01 -21.99 -8.52
C THR A 68 13.65 -21.30 -8.58
N VAL A 69 12.80 -21.74 -9.50
CA VAL A 69 11.39 -21.35 -9.58
C VAL A 69 10.48 -22.49 -9.14
N PRO A 70 9.22 -22.19 -8.74
CA PRO A 70 8.22 -23.20 -8.45
C PRO A 70 8.11 -24.25 -9.57
N GLY A 71 7.78 -25.50 -9.21
CA GLY A 71 7.75 -26.62 -10.16
C GLY A 71 6.93 -26.36 -11.44
N TRP A 72 5.82 -25.63 -11.31
CA TRP A 72 4.94 -25.27 -12.42
C TRP A 72 5.52 -24.18 -13.35
N MET A 73 6.63 -23.52 -12.96
CA MET A 73 7.34 -22.53 -13.79
C MET A 73 8.65 -23.03 -14.38
N ARG A 74 9.09 -24.24 -14.06
CA ARG A 74 10.35 -24.81 -14.59
C ARG A 74 10.32 -24.83 -16.10
N ASN A 75 11.46 -24.49 -16.72
CA ASN A 75 11.66 -24.44 -18.19
C ASN A 75 10.80 -23.35 -18.88
N SER A 76 10.25 -22.37 -18.12
CA SER A 76 9.53 -21.23 -18.70
C SER A 76 10.46 -20.09 -19.15
N GLY A 77 11.72 -20.12 -18.72
CA GLY A 77 12.68 -19.04 -18.91
C GLY A 77 12.32 -17.76 -18.14
N ARG A 78 11.44 -17.86 -17.15
CA ARG A 78 10.93 -16.72 -16.37
C ARG A 78 11.17 -16.92 -14.88
N GLY A 79 11.50 -15.85 -14.20
CA GLY A 79 11.55 -15.82 -12.74
C GLY A 79 10.18 -15.62 -12.09
N TRP A 80 10.18 -15.67 -10.79
CA TRP A 80 8.98 -15.48 -9.97
C TRP A 80 9.24 -14.54 -8.81
N VAL A 81 8.26 -13.73 -8.46
CA VAL A 81 8.26 -12.90 -7.24
C VAL A 81 7.01 -13.24 -6.46
N THR A 82 7.18 -13.60 -5.20
CA THR A 82 6.08 -13.93 -4.30
C THR A 82 6.29 -13.25 -2.96
N ALA A 83 5.26 -13.25 -2.12
CA ALA A 83 5.35 -12.67 -0.79
C ALA A 83 4.62 -13.51 0.24
N GLU A 84 5.20 -13.55 1.42
CA GLU A 84 4.58 -13.96 2.66
C GLU A 84 4.22 -12.71 3.49
N TYR A 85 3.18 -12.82 4.28
CA TYR A 85 2.73 -11.73 5.14
C TYR A 85 2.26 -12.30 6.47
N GLY A 86 2.66 -11.68 7.56
CA GLY A 86 2.22 -12.07 8.88
C GLY A 86 2.19 -10.89 9.85
N MET A 87 1.45 -11.06 10.94
CA MET A 87 1.42 -10.09 12.04
C MET A 87 1.95 -10.74 13.31
N LEU A 88 2.86 -10.04 14.01
CA LEU A 88 3.28 -10.48 15.33
C LEU A 88 2.08 -10.48 16.30
N PRO A 89 2.04 -11.40 17.29
CA PRO A 89 0.94 -11.48 18.24
C PRO A 89 0.60 -10.17 18.95
N ARG A 90 1.60 -9.33 19.19
CA ARG A 90 1.46 -8.02 19.83
C ARG A 90 1.60 -6.85 18.86
N ALA A 91 1.44 -7.08 17.58
CA ALA A 91 1.36 -6.00 16.59
C ALA A 91 0.14 -5.09 16.83
N THR A 92 -0.90 -5.60 17.47
CA THR A 92 -2.14 -4.89 17.83
C THR A 92 -2.26 -4.66 19.34
N LEU A 93 -3.19 -3.80 19.76
CA LEU A 93 -3.44 -3.46 21.18
C LEU A 93 -3.71 -4.72 22.03
N THR A 94 -4.46 -5.67 21.49
CA THR A 94 -4.71 -6.97 22.13
C THR A 94 -3.88 -8.05 21.47
N ARG A 95 -3.38 -9.02 22.25
CA ARG A 95 -2.63 -10.16 21.71
C ARG A 95 -3.53 -11.02 20.83
N THR A 96 -3.08 -11.30 19.62
CA THR A 96 -3.67 -12.30 18.72
C THR A 96 -2.81 -13.57 18.72
N ALA A 97 -3.45 -14.76 18.63
CA ALA A 97 -2.70 -16.00 18.50
C ALA A 97 -1.96 -16.06 17.15
N ARG A 98 -0.77 -16.67 17.13
CA ARG A 98 -0.06 -16.93 15.86
C ARG A 98 -0.88 -17.82 14.95
N GLU A 99 -0.87 -17.56 13.66
CA GLU A 99 -1.58 -18.40 12.68
C GLU A 99 -1.07 -19.84 12.68
N SER A 100 0.22 -20.05 12.94
CA SER A 100 0.82 -21.39 13.11
C SER A 100 0.20 -22.18 14.26
N GLU A 101 -0.24 -21.53 15.35
CA GLU A 101 -0.96 -22.18 16.44
C GLU A 101 -2.36 -22.65 16.03
N ARG A 102 -2.94 -22.01 15.01
CA ARG A 102 -4.27 -22.37 14.46
C ARG A 102 -4.20 -23.45 13.38
N GLY A 103 -2.99 -23.89 13.00
CA GLY A 103 -2.75 -24.94 12.02
C GLY A 103 -3.03 -24.56 10.55
N LYS A 104 -3.48 -23.32 10.27
CA LYS A 104 -3.71 -22.81 8.90
C LYS A 104 -3.58 -21.30 8.86
N VAL A 105 -3.12 -20.82 7.72
CA VAL A 105 -3.09 -19.39 7.38
C VAL A 105 -4.52 -18.90 7.11
N GLY A 106 -4.86 -17.73 7.60
CA GLY A 106 -6.17 -17.13 7.40
C GLY A 106 -6.42 -16.63 5.97
N GLY A 107 -7.69 -16.57 5.54
CA GLY A 107 -8.04 -16.08 4.21
C GLY A 107 -7.56 -14.64 3.94
N ARG A 108 -7.65 -13.76 4.94
CA ARG A 108 -7.14 -12.38 4.87
C ARG A 108 -5.61 -12.35 4.64
N THR A 109 -4.87 -13.18 5.33
CA THR A 109 -3.41 -13.27 5.16
C THR A 109 -3.05 -13.72 3.76
N HIS A 110 -3.70 -14.76 3.24
CA HIS A 110 -3.51 -15.21 1.86
C HIS A 110 -3.88 -14.15 0.82
N GLU A 111 -4.95 -13.39 1.05
CA GLU A 111 -5.33 -12.28 0.18
C GLU A 111 -4.22 -11.23 0.11
N ILE A 112 -3.69 -10.81 1.27
CA ILE A 112 -2.62 -9.81 1.35
C ILE A 112 -1.32 -10.33 0.72
N GLN A 113 -0.93 -11.57 0.95
CA GLN A 113 0.22 -12.21 0.30
C GLN A 113 0.11 -12.14 -1.23
N ARG A 114 -1.07 -12.47 -1.76
CA ARG A 114 -1.34 -12.42 -3.20
C ARG A 114 -1.31 -10.99 -3.74
N LEU A 115 -1.84 -10.03 -2.98
CA LEU A 115 -1.83 -8.61 -3.33
C LEU A 115 -0.39 -8.10 -3.41
N ILE A 116 0.45 -8.33 -2.38
CA ILE A 116 1.86 -7.91 -2.38
C ILE A 116 2.59 -8.55 -3.58
N GLY A 117 2.50 -9.86 -3.73
CA GLY A 117 3.17 -10.57 -4.82
C GLY A 117 2.77 -10.07 -6.20
N ARG A 118 1.48 -9.81 -6.44
CA ARG A 118 0.97 -9.25 -7.70
C ARG A 118 1.51 -7.84 -7.95
N SER A 119 1.49 -6.99 -6.93
CA SER A 119 1.99 -5.62 -7.00
C SER A 119 3.47 -5.59 -7.39
N LEU A 120 4.29 -6.42 -6.77
CA LEU A 120 5.72 -6.49 -7.07
C LEU A 120 6.01 -7.06 -8.46
N ARG A 121 5.24 -8.07 -8.91
CA ARG A 121 5.39 -8.62 -10.28
C ARG A 121 5.07 -7.61 -11.37
N ALA A 122 4.19 -6.65 -11.13
CA ALA A 122 3.91 -5.57 -12.08
C ALA A 122 5.14 -4.66 -12.30
N ALA A 123 6.03 -4.58 -11.31
CA ALA A 123 7.21 -3.74 -11.34
C ALA A 123 8.47 -4.42 -11.92
N VAL A 124 8.45 -5.74 -12.19
CA VAL A 124 9.64 -6.53 -12.57
C VAL A 124 9.49 -7.18 -13.93
N ASP A 125 10.56 -7.15 -14.71
CA ASP A 125 10.69 -8.02 -15.89
C ASP A 125 11.06 -9.44 -15.47
N LEU A 126 10.05 -10.31 -15.41
CA LEU A 126 10.25 -11.71 -14.99
C LEU A 126 11.08 -12.53 -15.98
N LYS A 127 11.17 -12.12 -17.26
CA LYS A 127 12.06 -12.79 -18.24
C LYS A 127 13.51 -12.38 -17.97
N ALA A 128 13.76 -11.10 -17.76
CA ALA A 128 15.09 -10.59 -17.43
C ALA A 128 15.60 -11.12 -16.08
N LEU A 129 14.69 -11.43 -15.13
CA LEU A 129 15.04 -12.08 -13.87
C LEU A 129 15.58 -13.50 -14.09
N GLY A 130 15.11 -14.22 -15.14
CA GLY A 130 15.46 -15.62 -15.38
C GLY A 130 14.89 -16.55 -14.31
N GLU A 131 15.12 -17.87 -14.41
CA GLU A 131 14.53 -18.88 -13.52
C GLU A 131 15.07 -18.81 -12.08
N ARG A 132 14.71 -17.73 -11.37
CA ARG A 132 14.96 -17.49 -9.95
C ARG A 132 13.66 -17.05 -9.29
N SER A 133 13.51 -17.36 -8.02
CA SER A 133 12.43 -16.79 -7.20
C SER A 133 12.98 -15.72 -6.27
N ILE A 134 12.19 -14.66 -6.06
CA ILE A 134 12.41 -13.73 -4.95
C ILE A 134 11.20 -13.81 -4.06
N ILE A 135 11.45 -14.14 -2.80
CA ILE A 135 10.44 -14.26 -1.75
C ILE A 135 10.54 -13.03 -0.86
N LEU A 136 9.45 -12.31 -0.69
CA LEU A 136 9.36 -11.16 0.20
C LEU A 136 8.62 -11.57 1.48
N ASP A 137 9.32 -11.60 2.60
CA ASP A 137 8.72 -11.82 3.92
C ASP A 137 8.38 -10.46 4.53
N CYS A 138 7.08 -10.23 4.77
CA CYS A 138 6.54 -8.98 5.30
C CYS A 138 5.92 -9.21 6.68
N ASP A 139 6.67 -8.89 7.74
CA ASP A 139 6.27 -9.07 9.12
C ASP A 139 5.80 -7.74 9.74
N VAL A 140 4.53 -7.67 10.11
CA VAL A 140 3.99 -6.51 10.81
C VAL A 140 4.39 -6.56 12.28
N LEU A 141 5.26 -5.63 12.67
CA LEU A 141 5.76 -5.48 14.04
C LEU A 141 4.77 -4.69 14.91
N GLN A 142 4.16 -3.67 14.30
CA GLN A 142 3.14 -2.81 14.93
C GLN A 142 2.14 -2.35 13.87
N ALA A 143 0.84 -2.43 14.19
CA ALA A 143 -0.25 -2.08 13.30
C ALA A 143 -1.03 -0.87 13.83
N ASP A 144 -1.16 0.14 12.97
CA ASP A 144 -1.99 1.34 13.18
C ASP A 144 -2.60 1.80 11.84
N GLY A 145 -3.35 0.90 11.17
CA GLY A 145 -3.88 1.13 9.82
C GLY A 145 -2.82 1.00 8.71
N GLY A 146 -3.24 0.68 7.50
CA GLY A 146 -2.39 0.64 6.31
C GLY A 146 -1.27 -0.41 6.31
N THR A 147 -1.39 -1.53 7.03
CA THR A 147 -0.30 -2.54 7.12
C THR A 147 0.01 -3.19 5.77
N ARG A 148 -1.02 -3.48 4.94
CA ARG A 148 -0.85 -4.07 3.61
C ARG A 148 -0.19 -3.10 2.63
N THR A 149 -0.55 -1.82 2.68
CA THR A 149 0.03 -0.77 1.83
C THR A 149 1.48 -0.46 2.22
N ALA A 150 1.77 -0.42 3.51
CA ALA A 150 3.14 -0.33 4.02
C ALA A 150 4.00 -1.54 3.59
N ALA A 151 3.45 -2.76 3.68
CA ALA A 151 4.14 -3.97 3.24
C ALA A 151 4.51 -3.91 1.74
N ILE A 152 3.58 -3.50 0.85
CA ILE A 152 3.86 -3.35 -0.59
C ILE A 152 4.97 -2.32 -0.81
N THR A 153 4.86 -1.15 -0.17
CA THR A 153 5.80 -0.03 -0.35
C THR A 153 7.20 -0.38 0.16
N GLY A 154 7.32 -1.03 1.32
CA GLY A 154 8.59 -1.48 1.88
C GLY A 154 9.19 -2.65 1.11
N ALA A 155 8.37 -3.64 0.73
CA ALA A 155 8.80 -4.80 -0.06
C ALA A 155 9.34 -4.40 -1.43
N ALA A 156 8.81 -3.35 -2.07
CA ALA A 156 9.33 -2.84 -3.34
C ALA A 156 10.78 -2.35 -3.20
N VAL A 157 11.11 -1.70 -2.09
CA VAL A 157 12.49 -1.25 -1.80
C VAL A 157 13.39 -2.45 -1.47
N ALA A 158 12.95 -3.40 -0.65
CA ALA A 158 13.70 -4.62 -0.34
C ALA A 158 13.98 -5.44 -1.61
N LEU A 159 12.99 -5.59 -2.50
CA LEU A 159 13.13 -6.23 -3.81
C LEU A 159 14.18 -5.52 -4.67
N SER A 160 14.13 -4.18 -4.76
CA SER A 160 15.10 -3.39 -5.52
C SER A 160 16.52 -3.59 -4.99
N MET A 161 16.70 -3.64 -3.67
CA MET A 161 18.02 -3.91 -3.04
C MET A 161 18.53 -5.30 -3.41
N ALA A 162 17.69 -6.34 -3.34
CA ALA A 162 18.07 -7.71 -3.70
C ALA A 162 18.46 -7.82 -5.18
N LEU A 163 17.70 -7.20 -6.08
CA LEU A 163 18.01 -7.16 -7.51
C LEU A 163 19.33 -6.43 -7.79
N ASN A 164 19.59 -5.32 -7.13
CA ASN A 164 20.84 -4.58 -7.25
C ASN A 164 22.04 -5.40 -6.73
N LYS A 165 21.86 -6.21 -5.66
CA LYS A 165 22.88 -7.16 -5.19
C LYS A 165 23.22 -8.21 -6.27
N LEU A 166 22.22 -8.76 -6.97
CA LEU A 166 22.44 -9.70 -8.07
C LEU A 166 23.21 -9.07 -9.24
N VAL A 167 22.94 -7.81 -9.54
CA VAL A 167 23.69 -7.06 -10.56
C VAL A 167 25.13 -6.82 -10.09
N ALA A 168 25.34 -6.36 -8.88
CA ALA A 168 26.66 -6.13 -8.31
C ALA A 168 27.52 -7.41 -8.24
N ALA A 169 26.89 -8.57 -8.02
CA ALA A 169 27.53 -9.88 -8.04
C ALA A 169 27.77 -10.42 -9.46
N GLY A 170 27.39 -9.70 -10.53
CA GLY A 170 27.51 -10.16 -11.90
C GLY A 170 26.53 -11.28 -12.29
N THR A 171 25.60 -11.62 -11.41
CA THR A 171 24.56 -12.67 -11.67
C THR A 171 23.51 -12.20 -12.68
N LEU A 172 23.22 -10.91 -12.69
CA LEU A 172 22.36 -10.27 -13.68
C LEU A 172 23.12 -9.14 -14.38
N PRO A 173 22.97 -8.96 -15.69
CA PRO A 173 23.64 -7.90 -16.45
C PRO A 173 23.09 -6.50 -16.10
N VAL A 174 21.82 -6.43 -15.76
CA VAL A 174 21.10 -5.20 -15.41
C VAL A 174 19.94 -5.55 -14.48
N SER A 175 19.51 -4.59 -13.66
CA SER A 175 18.36 -4.80 -12.78
C SER A 175 17.09 -5.03 -13.62
N PRO A 176 16.34 -6.10 -13.35
CA PRO A 176 15.06 -6.36 -14.00
C PRO A 176 13.92 -5.50 -13.43
N MET A 177 14.18 -4.64 -12.45
CA MET A 177 13.20 -3.67 -11.93
C MET A 177 12.88 -2.63 -13.00
N ARG A 178 11.64 -2.62 -13.49
CA ARG A 178 11.18 -1.65 -14.51
C ARG A 178 10.90 -0.30 -13.89
N GLN A 179 10.25 -0.31 -12.73
CA GLN A 179 9.85 0.89 -12.00
C GLN A 179 9.51 0.55 -10.55
N MET A 180 9.42 1.57 -9.71
CA MET A 180 8.96 1.39 -8.33
C MET A 180 7.45 1.24 -8.29
N VAL A 181 6.98 0.57 -7.26
CA VAL A 181 5.56 0.42 -6.91
C VAL A 181 5.37 0.84 -5.46
N ALA A 182 4.28 1.55 -5.19
CA ALA A 182 3.89 1.95 -3.85
C ALA A 182 2.38 1.74 -3.65
N ALA A 183 1.95 1.77 -2.41
CA ALA A 183 0.55 1.63 -2.05
C ALA A 183 0.19 2.55 -0.88
N THR A 184 -1.03 3.09 -0.92
CA THR A 184 -1.62 3.85 0.19
C THR A 184 -3.08 3.49 0.40
N SER A 185 -3.63 3.85 1.55
CA SER A 185 -5.07 3.81 1.80
C SER A 185 -5.68 5.20 1.63
N VAL A 186 -6.92 5.24 1.18
CA VAL A 186 -7.77 6.43 1.16
C VAL A 186 -9.17 6.00 1.59
N GLY A 187 -9.83 6.78 2.40
CA GLY A 187 -11.19 6.43 2.82
C GLY A 187 -12.11 7.63 2.94
N ILE A 188 -13.40 7.34 3.08
CA ILE A 188 -14.40 8.34 3.40
C ILE A 188 -14.76 8.20 4.86
N VAL A 189 -14.52 9.26 5.64
CA VAL A 189 -14.82 9.34 7.08
C VAL A 189 -15.58 10.63 7.31
N GLU A 190 -16.79 10.57 7.86
CA GLU A 190 -17.64 11.73 8.11
C GLU A 190 -17.79 12.61 6.85
N ASP A 191 -18.12 11.95 5.72
CA ASP A 191 -18.29 12.55 4.38
C ASP A 191 -17.03 13.25 3.80
N ARG A 192 -15.83 12.99 4.35
CA ARG A 192 -14.56 13.56 3.88
C ARG A 192 -13.64 12.48 3.35
N VAL A 193 -12.96 12.78 2.25
CA VAL A 193 -11.91 11.92 1.72
C VAL A 193 -10.62 12.16 2.49
N LEU A 194 -10.09 11.13 3.13
CA LEU A 194 -8.87 11.17 3.92
C LEU A 194 -7.79 10.28 3.30
N LEU A 195 -6.59 10.82 3.18
CA LEU A 195 -5.39 10.08 2.77
C LEU A 195 -4.78 9.33 3.95
N ASP A 196 -4.30 8.12 3.72
CA ASP A 196 -3.52 7.33 4.68
C ASP A 196 -4.21 7.20 6.03
N LEU A 197 -5.23 6.33 6.07
CA LEU A 197 -6.05 6.11 7.25
C LEU A 197 -5.24 5.49 8.39
N ALA A 198 -5.23 6.13 9.56
CA ALA A 198 -4.85 5.49 10.82
C ALA A 198 -5.95 4.50 11.25
N TYR A 199 -5.63 3.56 12.16
CA TYR A 199 -6.57 2.53 12.59
C TYR A 199 -7.90 3.10 13.12
N GLU A 200 -7.85 4.19 13.84
CA GLU A 200 -9.05 4.86 14.37
C GLU A 200 -9.97 5.37 13.25
N GLU A 201 -9.40 5.88 12.16
CA GLU A 201 -10.12 6.36 10.99
C GLU A 201 -10.64 5.20 10.15
N ASP A 202 -9.78 4.20 9.87
CA ASP A 202 -10.08 2.98 9.11
C ASP A 202 -11.27 2.23 9.72
N SER A 203 -11.30 2.08 11.05
CA SER A 203 -12.37 1.39 11.77
C SER A 203 -13.74 2.08 11.70
N ARG A 204 -13.78 3.36 11.35
CA ARG A 204 -15.00 4.18 11.23
C ARG A 204 -15.33 4.54 9.79
N ALA A 205 -14.46 4.22 8.85
CA ALA A 205 -14.61 4.59 7.47
C ALA A 205 -15.93 4.07 6.87
N GLU A 206 -16.60 4.91 6.13
CA GLU A 206 -17.78 4.57 5.33
C GLU A 206 -17.37 3.84 4.06
N VAL A 207 -16.21 4.22 3.52
CA VAL A 207 -15.54 3.59 2.39
C VAL A 207 -14.08 3.46 2.72
N ASP A 208 -13.51 2.26 2.59
CA ASP A 208 -12.07 1.98 2.62
C ASP A 208 -11.59 1.62 1.22
N MET A 209 -10.54 2.30 0.77
CA MET A 209 -9.88 2.03 -0.50
C MET A 209 -8.39 1.85 -0.29
N ASN A 210 -7.86 0.74 -0.81
CA ASN A 210 -6.43 0.51 -0.94
C ASN A 210 -6.05 0.58 -2.42
N ILE A 211 -5.06 1.37 -2.74
CA ILE A 211 -4.62 1.60 -4.11
C ILE A 211 -3.14 1.27 -4.25
N VAL A 212 -2.77 0.63 -5.35
CA VAL A 212 -1.38 0.32 -5.72
C VAL A 212 -1.09 0.96 -7.07
N MET A 213 -0.03 1.75 -7.13
CA MET A 213 0.40 2.44 -8.34
C MET A 213 1.88 2.23 -8.61
N THR A 214 2.24 2.38 -9.87
CA THR A 214 3.62 2.44 -10.35
C THR A 214 4.10 3.89 -10.44
N ALA A 215 5.41 4.12 -10.43
CA ALA A 215 6.00 5.46 -10.40
C ALA A 215 5.70 6.29 -11.65
N ASP A 216 5.31 5.67 -12.76
CA ASP A 216 4.86 6.34 -14.00
C ASP A 216 3.34 6.65 -14.01
N GLY A 217 2.64 6.41 -12.87
CA GLY A 217 1.22 6.68 -12.71
C GLY A 217 0.30 5.52 -13.13
N GLY A 218 0.85 4.36 -13.48
CA GLY A 218 0.06 3.17 -13.81
C GLY A 218 -0.65 2.59 -12.59
N LEU A 219 -1.91 2.23 -12.74
CA LEU A 219 -2.69 1.54 -11.71
C LEU A 219 -2.39 0.04 -11.75
N VAL A 220 -2.00 -0.54 -10.63
CA VAL A 220 -1.79 -1.98 -10.49
C VAL A 220 -3.02 -2.65 -9.89
N GLU A 221 -3.58 -2.05 -8.85
CA GLU A 221 -4.77 -2.56 -8.19
C GLU A 221 -5.51 -1.45 -7.45
N ILE A 222 -6.84 -1.53 -7.45
CA ILE A 222 -7.74 -0.73 -6.65
C ILE A 222 -8.68 -1.69 -5.93
N GLN A 223 -8.68 -1.65 -4.61
CA GLN A 223 -9.67 -2.33 -3.76
C GLN A 223 -10.44 -1.26 -3.01
N ALA A 224 -11.73 -1.09 -3.31
CA ALA A 224 -12.59 -0.13 -2.63
C ALA A 224 -13.85 -0.85 -2.13
N THR A 225 -14.15 -0.69 -0.87
CA THR A 225 -15.29 -1.34 -0.21
C THR A 225 -16.13 -0.29 0.50
N ALA A 226 -17.43 -0.30 0.24
CA ALA A 226 -18.40 0.47 0.98
C ALA A 226 -18.91 -0.35 2.17
N GLU A 227 -18.67 0.12 3.38
CA GLU A 227 -19.04 -0.62 4.60
C GLU A 227 -20.51 -0.44 5.00
N ARG A 228 -21.14 0.68 4.61
CA ARG A 228 -22.50 1.00 5.03
C ARG A 228 -23.39 1.44 3.90
N GLN A 229 -22.92 2.34 3.04
CA GLN A 229 -23.69 2.93 1.95
C GLN A 229 -22.82 2.98 0.70
N THR A 230 -23.45 2.81 -0.48
CA THR A 230 -22.77 2.94 -1.77
C THR A 230 -22.19 4.35 -1.93
N PHE A 231 -21.07 4.44 -2.62
CA PHE A 231 -20.46 5.72 -2.99
C PHE A 231 -20.50 5.93 -4.51
N SER A 232 -20.49 7.18 -4.94
CA SER A 232 -20.58 7.54 -6.34
C SER A 232 -19.22 7.44 -7.06
N THR A 233 -19.27 7.35 -8.40
CA THR A 233 -18.08 7.46 -9.25
C THR A 233 -17.32 8.79 -9.05
N ALA A 234 -18.03 9.87 -8.76
CA ALA A 234 -17.39 11.16 -8.46
C ALA A 234 -16.53 11.08 -7.17
N ARG A 235 -17.04 10.40 -6.13
CA ARG A 235 -16.26 10.16 -4.89
C ARG A 235 -15.08 9.24 -5.15
N LEU A 236 -15.21 8.23 -6.01
CA LEU A 236 -14.06 7.40 -6.41
C LEU A 236 -12.98 8.25 -7.10
N GLN A 237 -13.34 9.15 -7.99
CA GLN A 237 -12.39 10.04 -8.66
C GLN A 237 -11.67 10.97 -7.68
N GLU A 238 -12.39 11.51 -6.69
CA GLU A 238 -11.80 12.31 -5.62
C GLU A 238 -10.80 11.48 -4.78
N MET A 239 -11.16 10.25 -4.40
CA MET A 239 -10.28 9.34 -3.68
C MET A 239 -9.02 8.99 -4.48
N LEU A 240 -9.15 8.76 -5.79
CA LEU A 240 -8.00 8.50 -6.68
C LEU A 240 -7.06 9.71 -6.74
N HIS A 241 -7.60 10.91 -6.88
CA HIS A 241 -6.81 12.13 -6.89
C HIS A 241 -6.03 12.33 -5.58
N VAL A 242 -6.68 12.11 -4.44
CA VAL A 242 -6.02 12.19 -3.12
C VAL A 242 -4.95 11.11 -2.96
N ALA A 243 -5.20 9.89 -3.50
CA ALA A 243 -4.19 8.83 -3.50
C ALA A 243 -2.93 9.20 -4.29
N GLU A 244 -3.06 9.87 -5.44
CA GLU A 244 -1.94 10.32 -6.27
C GLU A 244 -0.99 11.25 -5.51
N LEU A 245 -1.52 12.13 -4.65
CA LEU A 245 -0.71 13.00 -3.79
C LEU A 245 0.17 12.18 -2.84
N GLY A 246 -0.41 11.20 -2.16
CA GLY A 246 0.32 10.30 -1.26
C GLY A 246 1.34 9.44 -2.00
N MET A 247 1.02 8.97 -3.22
CA MET A 247 1.96 8.20 -4.05
C MET A 247 3.20 9.00 -4.40
N GLY A 248 3.06 10.28 -4.74
CA GLY A 248 4.19 11.16 -5.01
C GLY A 248 5.16 11.25 -3.83
N GLU A 249 4.65 11.33 -2.61
CA GLU A 249 5.48 11.34 -1.40
C GLU A 249 6.16 9.98 -1.19
N LEU A 250 5.43 8.86 -1.33
CA LEU A 250 5.98 7.52 -1.16
C LEU A 250 7.11 7.23 -2.14
N PHE A 251 6.94 7.56 -3.43
CA PHE A 251 8.00 7.37 -4.43
C PHE A 251 9.24 8.21 -4.12
N ARG A 252 9.07 9.44 -3.66
CA ARG A 252 10.18 10.28 -3.23
C ARG A 252 10.95 9.66 -2.05
N VAL A 253 10.23 9.12 -1.05
CA VAL A 253 10.86 8.47 0.10
C VAL A 253 11.58 7.18 -0.31
N GLN A 254 11.01 6.37 -1.20
CA GLN A 254 11.65 5.17 -1.76
C GLN A 254 12.94 5.52 -2.51
N GLN A 255 12.92 6.55 -3.37
CA GLN A 255 14.09 7.01 -4.12
C GLN A 255 15.22 7.48 -3.17
N ASN A 256 14.86 8.28 -2.17
CA ASN A 256 15.82 8.75 -1.18
C ASN A 256 16.46 7.59 -0.40
N ALA A 257 15.65 6.60 0.01
CA ALA A 257 16.15 5.44 0.74
C ALA A 257 17.13 4.59 -0.10
N LEU A 258 16.87 4.43 -1.40
CA LEU A 258 17.75 3.69 -2.32
C LEU A 258 19.00 4.48 -2.74
N ALA A 259 18.99 5.81 -2.66
CA ALA A 259 20.15 6.66 -2.97
C ALA A 259 21.19 6.64 -1.84
N ILE A 260 20.79 6.39 -0.61
CA ILE A 260 21.69 6.23 0.54
C ILE A 260 22.32 4.84 0.42
N ARG A 261 23.53 4.78 -0.16
CA ARG A 261 24.32 3.52 -0.13
C ARG A 261 24.69 3.21 1.32
N PRO A 262 24.46 1.98 1.79
CA PRO A 262 24.92 1.54 3.09
C PRO A 262 26.44 1.47 3.16
#